data_b0770a2717e4b4429516c40f28cfab49
#
_entry.id   b0770a2717e4b4429516c40f28cfab49
#
_cell.length_a   1.000
_cell.length_b   1.000
_cell.length_c   1.000
_cell.angle_alpha   90.00
_cell.angle_beta   90.00
_cell.angle_gamma   90.00
#
_symmetry.space_group_name_H-M   'P 1'
#
loop_
_entity.id
_entity.type
_entity.pdbx_description
1 polymer ?
#
loop_
_entity_poly.entity_id
_entity_poly.type
_entity_poly.pdbx_seq_one_letter_code
_entity_poly.pdbx_strand_id
1 'polypeptide(L)'
;MAENQVKQCDICIGCGRCGVPAEESLRVVAQSFLTTKKQRADAGESFVLADIGTTTIAMELYNVSGEKVEEYVSPNPQRIFGADVISRIQAAENPMNARQMQSLVKGVLERGIQKFKDTGVVFDRMYVAANTTMLYLLMGHEAEPLGRAPFEAFYLESESFAIGNVQVVTLPGLSAFLGADVFAGVLACGMHETEEISLLIDLGTNGEMVLGNQEQMIACSTAAGPVFDGLCNKDGQMVWGADLVHLVAKLIENGIVDETGLLAEKYFTSGIDIGGVRIKQEHIRNLQTAKAAIATGIMYLLQESGVSTKRVNKVYLAGGFGYFLQEEDAMRIGLLPKEFRGKVVSAGNTALAGAYTYGRLKDRETVTDKLRQTVQIRNLAQWEHFNEHFIQNMDFPNN
;
A
#
# COMPACT_ATOMS: atom_id res chain seq x y z
N MET A 1 24.57 -30.60 -7.97
CA MET A 1 25.23 -29.45 -8.64
C MET A 1 24.17 -28.86 -9.54
N ALA A 2 23.49 -27.82 -9.08
CA ALA A 2 22.53 -27.10 -9.90
C ALA A 2 23.33 -26.22 -10.87
N GLU A 3 23.20 -26.49 -12.15
CA GLU A 3 23.74 -25.64 -13.21
C GLU A 3 23.12 -24.25 -13.06
N ASN A 4 23.99 -23.26 -12.80
CA ASN A 4 23.62 -21.83 -12.92
C ASN A 4 23.22 -21.56 -14.38
N GLN A 5 21.95 -21.69 -14.70
CA GLN A 5 21.41 -21.17 -15.96
C GLN A 5 21.61 -19.65 -15.93
N VAL A 6 22.58 -19.17 -16.69
CA VAL A 6 22.75 -17.74 -16.98
C VAL A 6 21.45 -17.26 -17.59
N LYS A 7 20.74 -16.37 -16.89
CA LYS A 7 19.48 -15.79 -17.38
C LYS A 7 19.74 -15.10 -18.71
N GLN A 8 19.07 -15.56 -19.75
CA GLN A 8 19.25 -15.09 -21.12
C GLN A 8 18.64 -13.69 -21.25
N CYS A 9 19.43 -12.73 -21.71
CA CYS A 9 18.96 -11.36 -22.01
C CYS A 9 19.16 -11.10 -23.50
N ASP A 10 18.19 -10.42 -24.11
CA ASP A 10 18.33 -9.93 -25.50
C ASP A 10 19.40 -8.84 -25.61
N ILE A 11 19.54 -8.04 -24.53
CA ILE A 11 20.56 -6.99 -24.40
C ILE A 11 20.87 -6.74 -22.90
N CYS A 12 22.13 -6.40 -22.61
CA CYS A 12 22.50 -5.96 -21.26
C CYS A 12 22.18 -4.47 -21.07
N ILE A 13 21.27 -4.18 -20.11
CA ILE A 13 20.90 -2.83 -19.70
C ILE A 13 21.42 -2.44 -18.33
N GLY A 14 22.30 -3.26 -17.72
CA GLY A 14 22.88 -2.98 -16.40
C GLY A 14 21.87 -3.10 -15.26
N CYS A 15 20.83 -3.93 -15.38
CA CYS A 15 19.76 -4.07 -14.36
C CYS A 15 20.18 -4.83 -13.09
N GLY A 16 21.40 -5.39 -13.03
CA GLY A 16 21.90 -6.12 -11.85
C GLY A 16 21.26 -7.49 -11.59
N ARG A 17 20.34 -7.98 -12.41
CA ARG A 17 19.60 -9.25 -12.18
C ARG A 17 20.42 -10.52 -12.46
N CYS A 18 21.62 -10.38 -13.02
CA CYS A 18 22.49 -11.53 -13.27
C CYS A 18 23.02 -12.10 -11.96
N GLY A 19 22.55 -13.28 -11.56
CA GLY A 19 23.02 -13.97 -10.35
C GLY A 19 22.15 -13.85 -9.11
N VAL A 20 20.99 -13.18 -9.17
CA VAL A 20 20.04 -13.14 -8.04
C VAL A 20 19.11 -14.35 -8.09
N PRO A 21 19.05 -15.21 -7.05
CA PRO A 21 18.11 -16.32 -7.00
C PRO A 21 16.65 -15.83 -6.93
N ALA A 22 15.74 -16.55 -7.57
CA ALA A 22 14.32 -16.22 -7.65
C ALA A 22 13.56 -16.33 -6.30
N GLU A 23 14.20 -16.89 -5.26
CA GLU A 23 13.53 -17.27 -4.00
C GLU A 23 13.49 -16.19 -2.90
N GLU A 24 14.22 -15.09 -3.04
CA GLU A 24 14.28 -14.07 -1.98
C GLU A 24 13.08 -13.11 -1.92
N SER A 25 12.16 -13.19 -2.87
CA SER A 25 11.14 -12.15 -3.07
C SER A 25 9.87 -12.26 -2.19
N LEU A 26 9.63 -13.37 -1.49
CA LEU A 26 8.35 -13.61 -0.78
C LEU A 26 8.31 -13.14 0.68
N ARG A 27 9.44 -12.76 1.29
CA ARG A 27 9.53 -12.53 2.75
C ARG A 27 9.22 -11.11 3.23
N VAL A 28 9.02 -10.14 2.35
CA VAL A 28 9.09 -8.72 2.75
C VAL A 28 7.75 -7.99 2.84
N VAL A 29 6.65 -8.61 2.42
CA VAL A 29 5.32 -7.95 2.41
C VAL A 29 4.80 -7.60 3.82
N ALA A 30 5.34 -8.20 4.87
CA ALA A 30 4.85 -8.05 6.24
C ALA A 30 5.72 -7.18 7.17
N GLN A 31 6.90 -6.71 6.75
CA GLN A 31 7.76 -5.99 7.68
C GLN A 31 7.41 -4.51 7.76
N SER A 32 7.03 -4.03 8.95
CA SER A 32 6.96 -2.61 9.25
C SER A 32 8.36 -2.10 9.61
N PHE A 33 8.85 -1.11 8.87
CA PHE A 33 10.21 -0.56 9.05
C PHE A 33 10.25 0.73 9.87
N LEU A 34 9.11 1.33 10.13
CA LEU A 34 9.02 2.43 11.06
C LEU A 34 9.19 1.87 12.47
N THR A 35 10.44 1.73 12.90
CA THR A 35 10.70 1.73 14.34
C THR A 35 10.24 3.09 14.86
N THR A 36 9.01 3.14 15.38
CA THR A 36 8.60 4.22 16.26
C THR A 36 9.75 4.43 17.24
N LYS A 37 10.26 5.69 17.31
CA LYS A 37 11.25 6.07 18.33
C LYS A 37 10.85 5.33 19.59
N LYS A 38 11.76 4.52 20.16
CA LYS A 38 11.52 3.78 21.39
C LYS A 38 10.91 4.71 22.45
N GLN A 39 9.59 4.89 22.40
CA GLN A 39 8.89 5.30 23.58
C GLN A 39 9.08 4.12 24.52
N ARG A 40 9.89 4.32 25.57
CA ARG A 40 10.01 3.35 26.66
C ARG A 40 8.59 3.03 27.07
N ALA A 41 8.15 1.84 26.70
CA ALA A 41 6.87 1.34 27.12
C ALA A 41 6.90 1.24 28.62
N ASP A 42 5.98 1.92 29.28
CA ASP A 42 5.49 1.41 30.56
C ASP A 42 5.10 -0.05 30.32
N ALA A 43 5.34 -0.94 31.28
CA ALA A 43 5.10 -2.37 31.18
C ALA A 43 3.74 -2.62 30.51
N GLY A 44 3.78 -2.91 29.23
CA GLY A 44 2.59 -2.95 28.38
C GLY A 44 1.98 -4.34 28.38
N GLU A 45 0.79 -4.45 27.86
CA GLU A 45 0.16 -5.72 27.55
C GLU A 45 0.74 -6.26 26.24
N SER A 46 0.82 -7.59 26.11
CA SER A 46 1.06 -8.22 24.82
C SER A 46 -0.19 -8.12 23.97
N PHE A 47 -0.04 -7.88 22.67
CA PHE A 47 -1.17 -7.75 21.75
C PHE A 47 -0.80 -8.21 20.35
N VAL A 48 -1.83 -8.45 19.57
CA VAL A 48 -1.73 -8.80 18.15
C VAL A 48 -2.10 -7.60 17.31
N LEU A 49 -1.43 -7.45 16.17
CA LEU A 49 -1.79 -6.52 15.11
C LEU A 49 -2.25 -7.30 13.90
N ALA A 50 -3.16 -6.73 13.12
CA ALA A 50 -3.55 -7.26 11.84
C ALA A 50 -3.75 -6.13 10.83
N ASP A 51 -3.20 -6.33 9.64
CA ASP A 51 -3.47 -5.56 8.43
C ASP A 51 -4.27 -6.44 7.48
N ILE A 52 -5.51 -6.05 7.18
CA ILE A 52 -6.39 -6.78 6.26
C ILE A 52 -6.40 -6.04 4.93
N GLY A 53 -5.38 -6.31 4.11
CA GLY A 53 -5.30 -5.81 2.76
C GLY A 53 -6.26 -6.54 1.80
N THR A 54 -6.49 -5.96 0.63
CA THR A 54 -7.28 -6.57 -0.44
C THR A 54 -6.67 -7.91 -0.92
N THR A 55 -5.35 -7.97 -1.01
CA THR A 55 -4.62 -9.14 -1.53
C THR A 55 -4.09 -10.04 -0.42
N THR A 56 -3.60 -9.45 0.68
CA THR A 56 -2.87 -10.15 1.74
C THR A 56 -3.38 -9.73 3.10
N ILE A 57 -3.41 -10.67 4.04
CA ILE A 57 -3.65 -10.42 5.47
C ILE A 57 -2.34 -10.70 6.19
N ALA A 58 -1.81 -9.68 6.88
CA ALA A 58 -0.60 -9.78 7.67
C ALA A 58 -0.93 -9.57 9.15
N MET A 59 -0.34 -10.39 10.02
CA MET A 59 -0.54 -10.30 11.47
C MET A 59 0.81 -10.40 12.18
N GLU A 60 0.96 -9.67 13.29
CA GLU A 60 2.15 -9.69 14.13
C GLU A 60 1.78 -9.77 15.61
N LEU A 61 2.51 -10.59 16.37
CA LEU A 61 2.40 -10.69 17.83
C LEU A 61 3.53 -9.89 18.48
N TYR A 62 3.18 -9.04 19.43
CA TYR A 62 4.10 -8.26 20.25
C TYR A 62 4.01 -8.65 21.73
N ASN A 63 5.17 -8.76 22.38
CA ASN A 63 5.25 -9.01 23.82
C ASN A 63 5.12 -7.72 24.64
N VAL A 64 5.09 -7.86 25.98
CA VAL A 64 5.00 -6.74 26.93
C VAL A 64 6.13 -5.72 26.78
N SER A 65 7.31 -6.14 26.28
CA SER A 65 8.45 -5.26 26.01
C SER A 65 8.33 -4.50 24.69
N GLY A 66 7.28 -4.77 23.89
CA GLY A 66 7.09 -4.18 22.57
C GLY A 66 7.98 -4.78 21.48
N GLU A 67 8.45 -6.02 21.68
CA GLU A 67 9.23 -6.75 20.69
C GLU A 67 8.32 -7.68 19.90
N LYS A 68 8.54 -7.74 18.57
CA LYS A 68 7.85 -8.69 17.71
C LYS A 68 8.30 -10.11 18.04
N VAL A 69 7.35 -10.97 18.36
CA VAL A 69 7.59 -12.38 18.73
C VAL A 69 7.37 -13.30 17.55
N GLU A 70 6.28 -13.11 16.82
CA GLU A 70 5.87 -13.99 15.74
C GLU A 70 5.06 -13.21 14.69
N GLU A 71 5.04 -13.72 13.46
CA GLU A 71 4.26 -13.18 12.37
C GLU A 71 3.43 -14.27 11.67
N TYR A 72 2.30 -13.86 11.09
CA TYR A 72 1.45 -14.73 10.28
C TYR A 72 0.96 -13.98 9.05
N VAL A 73 1.24 -14.54 7.88
CA VAL A 73 0.82 -13.95 6.59
C VAL A 73 -0.01 -14.97 5.83
N SER A 74 -1.10 -14.52 5.25
CA SER A 74 -2.00 -15.34 4.44
C SER A 74 -2.52 -14.52 3.26
N PRO A 75 -2.70 -15.13 2.08
CA PRO A 75 -3.50 -14.49 1.04
C PRO A 75 -4.91 -14.20 1.56
N ASN A 76 -5.49 -13.08 1.16
CA ASN A 76 -6.87 -12.78 1.52
C ASN A 76 -7.82 -13.72 0.76
N PRO A 77 -8.56 -14.61 1.46
CA PRO A 77 -9.41 -15.62 0.81
C PRO A 77 -10.63 -15.00 0.10
N GLN A 78 -10.96 -13.74 0.37
CA GLN A 78 -12.06 -13.04 -0.32
C GLN A 78 -11.78 -12.81 -1.81
N ARG A 79 -10.54 -13.02 -2.27
CA ARG A 79 -10.17 -12.93 -3.70
C ARG A 79 -11.01 -13.82 -4.62
N ILE A 80 -11.65 -14.89 -4.10
CA ILE A 80 -12.56 -15.74 -4.89
C ILE A 80 -13.86 -15.02 -5.28
N PHE A 81 -14.20 -13.92 -4.61
CA PHE A 81 -15.36 -13.07 -4.90
C PHE A 81 -15.01 -11.85 -5.76
N GLY A 82 -13.73 -11.50 -5.88
CA GLY A 82 -13.24 -10.38 -6.66
C GLY A 82 -11.79 -10.06 -6.35
N ALA A 83 -11.05 -9.62 -7.37
CA ALA A 83 -9.65 -9.26 -7.24
C ALA A 83 -9.44 -7.90 -6.52
N ASP A 84 -10.42 -7.02 -6.62
CA ASP A 84 -10.41 -5.64 -6.11
C ASP A 84 -11.62 -5.35 -5.20
N VAL A 85 -11.62 -4.16 -4.59
CA VAL A 85 -12.67 -3.75 -3.64
C VAL A 85 -14.04 -3.61 -4.31
N ILE A 86 -14.12 -3.09 -5.54
CA ILE A 86 -15.40 -2.88 -6.24
C ILE A 86 -16.06 -4.21 -6.57
N SER A 87 -15.30 -5.15 -7.10
CA SER A 87 -15.79 -6.52 -7.39
C SER A 87 -16.33 -7.20 -6.11
N ARG A 88 -15.69 -6.98 -4.95
CA ARG A 88 -16.16 -7.54 -3.67
C ARG A 88 -17.40 -6.85 -3.15
N ILE A 89 -17.51 -5.53 -3.29
CA ILE A 89 -18.72 -4.79 -2.96
C ILE A 89 -19.90 -5.34 -3.76
N GLN A 90 -19.74 -5.48 -5.09
CA GLN A 90 -20.77 -6.04 -5.96
C GLN A 90 -21.14 -7.48 -5.57
N ALA A 91 -20.16 -8.33 -5.28
CA ALA A 91 -20.41 -9.69 -4.83
C ALA A 91 -21.15 -9.73 -3.47
N ALA A 92 -20.87 -8.76 -2.57
CA ALA A 92 -21.49 -8.65 -1.26
C ALA A 92 -22.96 -8.17 -1.29
N GLU A 93 -23.45 -7.64 -2.42
CA GLU A 93 -24.88 -7.40 -2.62
C GLU A 93 -25.71 -8.68 -2.41
N ASN A 94 -25.12 -9.85 -2.62
CA ASN A 94 -25.71 -11.10 -2.19
C ASN A 94 -25.37 -11.38 -0.71
N PRO A 95 -26.37 -11.44 0.20
CA PRO A 95 -26.13 -11.61 1.63
C PRO A 95 -25.41 -12.93 1.99
N MET A 96 -25.52 -13.98 1.16
CA MET A 96 -24.79 -15.23 1.38
C MET A 96 -23.29 -15.04 1.12
N ASN A 97 -22.92 -14.33 0.05
CA ASN A 97 -21.54 -14.00 -0.26
C ASN A 97 -20.94 -13.09 0.81
N ALA A 98 -21.68 -12.07 1.27
CA ALA A 98 -21.23 -11.17 2.33
C ALA A 98 -20.87 -11.96 3.61
N ARG A 99 -21.76 -12.84 4.07
CA ARG A 99 -21.51 -13.69 5.23
C ARG A 99 -20.33 -14.65 5.01
N GLN A 100 -20.19 -15.20 3.81
CA GLN A 100 -19.08 -16.08 3.49
C GLN A 100 -17.75 -15.30 3.49
N MET A 101 -17.70 -14.12 2.89
CA MET A 101 -16.52 -13.24 2.93
C MET A 101 -16.12 -12.90 4.36
N GLN A 102 -17.07 -12.54 5.23
CA GLN A 102 -16.84 -12.31 6.65
C GLN A 102 -16.23 -13.54 7.34
N SER A 103 -16.86 -14.70 7.16
CA SER A 103 -16.42 -15.96 7.77
C SER A 103 -15.01 -16.34 7.33
N LEU A 104 -14.68 -16.16 6.06
CA LEU A 104 -13.36 -16.47 5.52
C LEU A 104 -12.26 -15.64 6.16
N VAL A 105 -12.46 -14.31 6.33
CA VAL A 105 -11.48 -13.44 6.97
C VAL A 105 -11.37 -13.78 8.46
N LYS A 106 -12.49 -13.94 9.17
CA LYS A 106 -12.47 -14.36 10.58
C LYS A 106 -11.69 -15.67 10.77
N GLY A 107 -11.87 -16.64 9.86
CA GLY A 107 -11.10 -17.89 9.88
C GLY A 107 -9.59 -17.71 9.64
N VAL A 108 -9.15 -16.67 8.88
CA VAL A 108 -7.73 -16.33 8.78
C VAL A 108 -7.22 -15.77 10.11
N LEU A 109 -7.96 -14.85 10.72
CA LEU A 109 -7.60 -14.27 12.02
C LEU A 109 -7.52 -15.35 13.10
N GLU A 110 -8.47 -16.28 13.13
CA GLU A 110 -8.47 -17.42 14.07
C GLU A 110 -7.21 -18.29 13.93
N ARG A 111 -6.80 -18.62 12.71
CA ARG A 111 -5.57 -19.37 12.45
C ARG A 111 -4.31 -18.62 12.90
N GLY A 112 -4.24 -17.31 12.65
CA GLY A 112 -3.15 -16.47 13.14
C GLY A 112 -3.11 -16.42 14.68
N ILE A 113 -4.27 -16.22 15.33
CA ILE A 113 -4.40 -16.26 16.80
C ILE A 113 -3.92 -17.61 17.35
N GLN A 114 -4.32 -18.72 16.72
CA GLN A 114 -3.89 -20.04 17.17
C GLN A 114 -2.36 -20.21 17.06
N LYS A 115 -1.77 -19.82 15.94
CA LYS A 115 -0.30 -19.83 15.77
C LYS A 115 0.40 -19.02 16.87
N PHE A 116 -0.15 -17.86 17.21
CA PHE A 116 0.44 -17.00 18.25
C PHE A 116 0.28 -17.56 19.65
N LYS A 117 -0.84 -18.25 19.96
CA LYS A 117 -1.00 -18.97 21.23
C LYS A 117 0.04 -20.06 21.41
N ASP A 118 0.47 -20.70 20.33
CA ASP A 118 1.48 -21.76 20.37
C ASP A 118 2.88 -21.24 20.79
N THR A 119 3.12 -19.91 20.75
CA THR A 119 4.34 -19.28 21.27
C THR A 119 4.41 -19.22 22.80
N GLY A 120 3.28 -19.43 23.49
CA GLY A 120 3.16 -19.29 24.93
C GLY A 120 3.00 -17.86 25.44
N VAL A 121 3.03 -16.86 24.56
CA VAL A 121 2.76 -15.47 24.96
C VAL A 121 1.26 -15.27 25.21
N VAL A 122 0.92 -14.71 26.35
CA VAL A 122 -0.47 -14.43 26.73
C VAL A 122 -0.88 -13.06 26.17
N PHE A 123 -1.96 -13.01 25.41
CA PHE A 123 -2.58 -11.80 24.88
C PHE A 123 -4.09 -11.95 24.83
N ASP A 124 -4.80 -10.84 24.90
CA ASP A 124 -6.27 -10.80 24.88
C ASP A 124 -6.81 -9.72 23.93
N ARG A 125 -5.93 -9.00 23.23
CA ARG A 125 -6.31 -7.92 22.30
C ARG A 125 -5.64 -8.07 20.95
N MET A 126 -6.40 -7.68 19.91
CA MET A 126 -5.94 -7.54 18.55
C MET A 126 -6.40 -6.20 18.01
N TYR A 127 -5.50 -5.43 17.42
CA TYR A 127 -5.81 -4.19 16.71
C TYR A 127 -5.75 -4.41 15.19
N VAL A 128 -6.81 -4.00 14.48
CA VAL A 128 -6.98 -4.28 13.06
C VAL A 128 -7.01 -2.98 12.27
N ALA A 129 -6.06 -2.81 11.36
CA ALA A 129 -6.09 -1.82 10.30
C ALA A 129 -6.53 -2.47 9.00
N ALA A 130 -7.29 -1.75 8.17
CA ALA A 130 -7.74 -2.20 6.86
C ALA A 130 -8.34 -1.04 6.07
N ASN A 131 -8.46 -1.19 4.75
CA ASN A 131 -9.26 -0.27 3.98
C ASN A 131 -10.75 -0.37 4.37
N THR A 132 -11.51 0.67 4.06
CA THR A 132 -12.92 0.78 4.50
C THR A 132 -13.76 -0.42 4.06
N THR A 133 -13.61 -0.88 2.82
CA THR A 133 -14.36 -2.04 2.32
C THR A 133 -14.03 -3.31 3.10
N MET A 134 -12.76 -3.56 3.41
CA MET A 134 -12.36 -4.75 4.18
C MET A 134 -12.90 -4.69 5.61
N LEU A 135 -12.97 -3.51 6.24
CA LEU A 135 -13.60 -3.34 7.55
C LEU A 135 -15.11 -3.63 7.49
N TYR A 136 -15.82 -3.11 6.51
CA TYR A 136 -17.24 -3.39 6.32
C TYR A 136 -17.52 -4.88 6.17
N LEU A 137 -16.75 -5.55 5.32
CA LEU A 137 -16.90 -7.00 5.12
C LEU A 137 -16.51 -7.81 6.37
N LEU A 138 -15.52 -7.37 7.16
CA LEU A 138 -15.15 -8.00 8.42
C LEU A 138 -16.24 -7.85 9.47
N MET A 139 -16.81 -6.65 9.61
CA MET A 139 -17.83 -6.35 10.60
C MET A 139 -19.23 -6.84 10.18
N GLY A 140 -19.42 -7.11 8.88
CA GLY A 140 -20.70 -7.56 8.33
C GLY A 140 -21.65 -6.41 8.02
N HIS A 141 -21.10 -5.21 7.81
CA HIS A 141 -21.86 -4.06 7.35
C HIS A 141 -22.20 -4.16 5.87
N GLU A 142 -23.25 -3.48 5.49
CA GLU A 142 -23.68 -3.36 4.10
C GLU A 142 -22.68 -2.49 3.31
N ALA A 143 -21.98 -3.09 2.35
CA ALA A 143 -20.89 -2.44 1.63
C ALA A 143 -21.35 -1.71 0.35
N GLU A 144 -22.59 -1.90 -0.11
CA GLU A 144 -23.12 -1.29 -1.34
C GLU A 144 -22.90 0.24 -1.39
N PRO A 145 -23.16 1.03 -0.31
CA PRO A 145 -22.99 2.48 -0.35
C PRO A 145 -21.54 2.93 -0.65
N LEU A 146 -20.54 2.09 -0.35
CA LEU A 146 -19.15 2.38 -0.68
C LEU A 146 -18.88 2.30 -2.20
N GLY A 147 -19.66 1.52 -2.94
CA GLY A 147 -19.46 1.28 -4.38
C GLY A 147 -20.35 2.10 -5.29
N ARG A 148 -21.30 2.88 -4.74
CA ARG A 148 -22.26 3.68 -5.51
C ARG A 148 -22.19 5.14 -5.11
N ALA A 149 -22.25 6.05 -6.11
CA ALA A 149 -22.29 7.48 -5.84
C ALA A 149 -23.49 7.81 -4.93
N PRO A 150 -23.32 8.64 -3.88
CA PRO A 150 -22.18 9.51 -3.60
C PRO A 150 -21.01 8.87 -2.83
N PHE A 151 -20.90 7.53 -2.72
CA PHE A 151 -19.84 6.80 -2.05
C PHE A 151 -19.75 7.09 -0.55
N GLU A 152 -20.83 6.78 0.17
CA GLU A 152 -20.94 7.07 1.61
C GLU A 152 -20.45 5.94 2.49
N ALA A 153 -19.69 6.28 3.52
CA ALA A 153 -19.28 5.37 4.58
C ALA A 153 -19.96 5.76 5.90
N PHE A 154 -20.86 4.90 6.37
CA PHE A 154 -21.63 5.14 7.60
C PHE A 154 -20.93 4.62 8.87
N TYR A 155 -20.00 3.67 8.72
CA TYR A 155 -19.32 3.02 9.83
C TYR A 155 -17.81 3.27 9.70
N LEU A 156 -17.35 4.37 10.29
CA LEU A 156 -15.95 4.79 10.29
C LEU A 156 -15.33 4.76 11.69
N GLU A 157 -16.15 4.52 12.70
CA GLU A 157 -15.69 4.44 14.09
C GLU A 157 -14.92 3.14 14.36
N SER A 158 -14.13 3.14 15.44
CA SER A 158 -13.55 1.92 15.97
C SER A 158 -14.67 1.03 16.51
N GLU A 159 -14.71 -0.20 16.05
CA GLU A 159 -15.65 -1.23 16.50
C GLU A 159 -14.90 -2.40 17.12
N SER A 160 -15.60 -3.24 17.88
CA SER A 160 -14.97 -4.42 18.47
C SER A 160 -15.88 -5.65 18.46
N PHE A 161 -15.25 -6.81 18.36
CA PHE A 161 -15.87 -8.12 18.49
C PHE A 161 -14.88 -9.12 19.10
N ALA A 162 -15.34 -10.31 19.47
CA ALA A 162 -14.48 -11.32 20.07
C ALA A 162 -14.20 -12.48 19.12
N ILE A 163 -12.97 -12.98 19.14
CA ILE A 163 -12.57 -14.28 18.59
C ILE A 163 -12.03 -15.12 19.74
N GLY A 164 -12.84 -16.06 20.22
CA GLY A 164 -12.53 -16.78 21.47
C GLY A 164 -12.39 -15.82 22.66
N ASN A 165 -11.22 -15.82 23.28
CA ASN A 165 -10.88 -14.91 24.38
C ASN A 165 -10.15 -13.63 23.94
N VAL A 166 -9.97 -13.41 22.64
CA VAL A 166 -9.27 -12.24 22.11
C VAL A 166 -10.29 -11.19 21.67
N GLN A 167 -10.21 -10.00 22.24
CA GLN A 167 -10.98 -8.85 21.80
C GLN A 167 -10.30 -8.23 20.57
N VAL A 168 -10.99 -8.26 19.45
CA VAL A 168 -10.56 -7.62 18.19
C VAL A 168 -11.13 -6.22 18.14
N VAL A 169 -10.27 -5.23 17.95
CA VAL A 169 -10.61 -3.80 17.90
C VAL A 169 -10.15 -3.27 16.53
N THR A 170 -11.09 -2.76 15.73
CA THR A 170 -10.75 -2.11 14.45
C THR A 170 -10.26 -0.70 14.70
N LEU A 171 -9.30 -0.23 13.92
CA LEU A 171 -8.95 1.19 13.92
C LEU A 171 -10.05 1.99 13.19
N PRO A 172 -10.21 3.28 13.53
CA PRO A 172 -11.17 4.15 12.85
C PRO A 172 -10.73 4.46 11.41
N GLY A 173 -11.69 4.59 10.49
CA GLY A 173 -11.49 5.03 9.12
C GLY A 173 -11.66 6.54 8.96
N LEU A 174 -11.30 7.05 7.78
CA LEU A 174 -11.43 8.47 7.43
C LEU A 174 -12.58 8.71 6.43
N SER A 175 -12.78 7.81 5.46
CA SER A 175 -13.85 7.91 4.45
C SER A 175 -14.10 6.58 3.75
N ALA A 176 -14.97 6.59 2.73
CA ALA A 176 -15.19 5.43 1.87
C ALA A 176 -13.93 4.96 1.12
N PHE A 177 -13.03 5.89 0.77
CA PHE A 177 -11.81 5.63 -0.01
C PHE A 177 -10.52 5.65 0.82
N LEU A 178 -10.56 6.17 2.05
CA LEU A 178 -9.41 6.29 2.94
C LEU A 178 -9.78 5.60 4.25
N GLY A 179 -9.31 4.37 4.39
CA GLY A 179 -9.67 3.49 5.49
C GLY A 179 -8.83 3.69 6.75
N ALA A 180 -8.90 2.69 7.61
CA ALA A 180 -8.10 2.64 8.82
C ALA A 180 -6.61 2.34 8.56
N ASP A 181 -6.27 1.81 7.40
CA ASP A 181 -4.91 1.66 6.89
C ASP A 181 -4.23 3.04 6.71
N VAL A 182 -4.92 3.98 6.07
CA VAL A 182 -4.42 5.36 5.90
C VAL A 182 -4.36 6.10 7.23
N PHE A 183 -5.39 5.95 8.09
CA PHE A 183 -5.37 6.49 9.45
C PHE A 183 -4.14 5.97 10.22
N ALA A 184 -3.90 4.66 10.17
CA ALA A 184 -2.73 4.02 10.75
C ALA A 184 -1.42 4.56 10.14
N GLY A 185 -1.39 4.76 8.82
CA GLY A 185 -0.24 5.32 8.12
C GLY A 185 0.16 6.71 8.61
N VAL A 186 -0.82 7.59 8.86
CA VAL A 186 -0.59 8.92 9.44
C VAL A 186 0.00 8.81 10.84
N LEU A 187 -0.51 7.90 11.68
CA LEU A 187 0.04 7.63 13.01
C LEU A 187 1.48 7.09 12.93
N ALA A 188 1.71 6.10 12.08
CA ALA A 188 3.01 5.46 11.90
C ALA A 188 4.10 6.44 11.47
N CYS A 189 3.76 7.36 10.55
CA CYS A 189 4.68 8.39 10.05
C CYS A 189 4.85 9.58 11.01
N GLY A 190 4.07 9.64 12.10
CA GLY A 190 4.12 10.74 13.08
C GLY A 190 3.66 12.07 12.52
N MET A 191 2.89 12.09 11.43
CA MET A 191 2.45 13.32 10.76
C MET A 191 1.52 14.16 11.66
N HIS A 192 0.83 13.53 12.58
CA HIS A 192 -0.10 14.16 13.53
C HIS A 192 0.59 14.87 14.72
N GLU A 193 1.91 14.73 14.86
CA GLU A 193 2.71 15.26 15.98
C GLU A 193 3.86 16.17 15.53
N THR A 194 4.01 16.46 14.23
CA THR A 194 5.10 17.25 13.69
C THR A 194 4.61 18.49 12.95
N GLU A 195 5.37 19.56 13.01
CA GLU A 195 5.17 20.77 12.20
C GLU A 195 5.76 20.61 10.79
N GLU A 196 6.64 19.62 10.57
CA GLU A 196 7.22 19.32 9.28
C GLU A 196 6.17 18.79 8.30
N ILE A 197 6.09 19.40 7.11
CA ILE A 197 5.21 18.93 6.07
C ILE A 197 5.76 17.64 5.48
N SER A 198 4.97 16.59 5.51
CA SER A 198 5.31 15.28 4.96
C SER A 198 4.24 14.82 3.97
N LEU A 199 4.64 13.97 3.04
CA LEU A 199 3.75 13.28 2.10
C LEU A 199 3.83 11.79 2.40
N LEU A 200 2.70 11.19 2.74
CA LEU A 200 2.53 9.74 2.79
C LEU A 200 1.90 9.28 1.47
N ILE A 201 2.46 8.25 0.87
CA ILE A 201 1.92 7.58 -0.33
C ILE A 201 1.88 6.09 0.00
N ASP A 202 0.69 5.53 0.12
CA ASP A 202 0.49 4.09 0.20
C ASP A 202 0.24 3.54 -1.21
N LEU A 203 1.15 2.69 -1.67
CA LEU A 203 1.17 2.17 -3.03
C LEU A 203 0.73 0.70 -3.02
N GLY A 204 -0.54 0.51 -3.32
CA GLY A 204 -1.17 -0.79 -3.54
C GLY A 204 -1.93 -0.83 -4.87
N THR A 205 -3.01 -1.57 -4.91
CA THR A 205 -3.98 -1.56 -6.04
C THR A 205 -4.60 -0.17 -6.22
N ASN A 206 -4.79 0.55 -5.12
CA ASN A 206 -5.05 1.99 -5.11
C ASN A 206 -3.79 2.74 -4.68
N GLY A 207 -3.79 4.05 -4.86
CA GLY A 207 -2.78 4.94 -4.31
C GLY A 207 -3.45 5.91 -3.36
N GLU A 208 -3.31 5.67 -2.06
CA GLU A 208 -3.79 6.58 -1.02
C GLU A 208 -2.68 7.55 -0.64
N MET A 209 -3.01 8.83 -0.57
CA MET A 209 -2.02 9.88 -0.32
C MET A 209 -2.51 10.87 0.73
N VAL A 210 -1.59 11.28 1.61
CA VAL A 210 -1.83 12.30 2.63
C VAL A 210 -0.66 13.29 2.63
N LEU A 211 -0.95 14.57 2.44
CA LEU A 211 0.05 15.66 2.47
C LEU A 211 -0.29 16.63 3.61
N GLY A 212 0.67 16.94 4.45
CA GLY A 212 0.51 17.96 5.50
C GLY A 212 1.33 17.69 6.75
N ASN A 213 0.84 18.22 7.86
CA ASN A 213 1.46 18.19 9.18
C ASN A 213 0.39 18.13 10.28
N GLN A 214 0.80 18.29 11.55
CA GLN A 214 -0.11 18.23 12.71
C GLN A 214 -1.25 19.27 12.69
N GLU A 215 -1.13 20.35 11.91
CA GLU A 215 -2.12 21.44 11.87
C GLU A 215 -3.15 21.23 10.76
N GLN A 216 -2.70 20.75 9.61
CA GLN A 216 -3.55 20.52 8.44
C GLN A 216 -2.99 19.41 7.56
N MET A 217 -3.85 18.50 7.15
CA MET A 217 -3.57 17.48 6.16
C MET A 217 -4.64 17.46 5.08
N ILE A 218 -4.23 17.18 3.86
CA ILE A 218 -5.14 16.93 2.73
C ILE A 218 -4.88 15.52 2.24
N ALA A 219 -5.94 14.77 2.01
CA ALA A 219 -5.84 13.39 1.60
C ALA A 219 -6.71 13.09 0.37
N CYS A 220 -6.21 12.25 -0.52
CA CYS A 220 -6.96 11.73 -1.66
C CYS A 220 -6.58 10.28 -1.94
N SER A 221 -7.42 9.61 -2.72
CA SER A 221 -7.16 8.28 -3.27
C SER A 221 -7.23 8.31 -4.79
N THR A 222 -6.44 7.47 -5.44
CA THR A 222 -6.46 7.28 -6.89
C THR A 222 -6.40 5.80 -7.25
N ALA A 223 -7.00 5.43 -8.38
CA ALA A 223 -6.94 4.06 -8.88
C ALA A 223 -5.63 3.86 -9.68
N ALA A 224 -4.60 3.35 -9.04
CA ALA A 224 -3.32 3.03 -9.67
C ALA A 224 -3.37 1.72 -10.47
N GLY A 225 -4.27 0.80 -10.08
CA GLY A 225 -4.33 -0.54 -10.64
C GLY A 225 -3.28 -1.49 -10.05
N PRO A 226 -3.35 -2.78 -10.39
CA PRO A 226 -2.57 -3.83 -9.72
C PRO A 226 -1.09 -3.91 -10.15
N VAL A 227 -0.60 -2.99 -10.98
CA VAL A 227 0.77 -3.07 -11.52
C VAL A 227 1.84 -3.02 -10.44
N PHE A 228 1.55 -2.35 -9.33
CA PHE A 228 2.46 -2.25 -8.20
C PHE A 228 2.46 -3.52 -7.32
N ASP A 229 1.40 -4.31 -7.35
CA ASP A 229 1.33 -5.62 -6.67
C ASP A 229 2.15 -6.69 -7.39
N GLY A 230 2.60 -6.40 -8.61
CA GLY A 230 3.37 -7.28 -9.46
C GLY A 230 2.54 -7.87 -10.60
N LEU A 231 3.25 -8.30 -11.64
CA LEU A 231 2.68 -8.94 -12.83
C LEU A 231 3.12 -10.40 -12.87
N CYS A 232 2.16 -11.29 -13.06
CA CYS A 232 2.48 -12.68 -13.38
C CYS A 232 2.52 -12.82 -14.91
N ASN A 233 3.66 -13.22 -15.46
CA ASN A 233 3.74 -13.53 -16.88
C ASN A 233 3.06 -14.90 -17.17
N LYS A 234 2.85 -15.20 -18.47
CA LYS A 234 2.20 -16.45 -18.90
C LYS A 234 2.97 -17.71 -18.48
N ASP A 235 4.23 -17.58 -18.13
CA ASP A 235 5.13 -18.66 -17.72
C ASP A 235 5.18 -18.80 -16.17
N GLY A 236 4.29 -18.10 -15.45
CA GLY A 236 4.18 -18.19 -14.00
C GLY A 236 5.27 -17.43 -13.21
N GLN A 237 6.09 -16.62 -13.89
CA GLN A 237 7.09 -15.80 -13.21
C GLN A 237 6.46 -14.52 -12.69
N MET A 238 6.69 -14.21 -11.42
CA MET A 238 6.31 -12.94 -10.82
C MET A 238 7.35 -11.86 -11.16
N VAL A 239 6.88 -10.74 -11.70
CA VAL A 239 7.64 -9.49 -11.82
C VAL A 239 7.03 -8.53 -10.81
N TRP A 240 7.73 -8.25 -9.75
CA TRP A 240 7.26 -7.32 -8.74
C TRP A 240 7.20 -5.90 -9.31
N GLY A 241 6.27 -5.09 -8.83
CA GLY A 241 6.09 -3.74 -9.33
C GLY A 241 7.38 -2.90 -9.27
N ALA A 242 8.16 -3.01 -8.19
CA ALA A 242 9.46 -2.34 -8.08
C ALA A 242 10.48 -2.83 -9.11
N ASP A 243 10.51 -4.13 -9.40
CA ASP A 243 11.35 -4.68 -10.49
C ASP A 243 10.91 -4.15 -11.84
N LEU A 244 9.60 -4.05 -12.09
CA LEU A 244 9.09 -3.50 -13.35
C LEU A 244 9.49 -2.03 -13.49
N VAL A 245 9.37 -1.23 -12.43
CA VAL A 245 9.83 0.17 -12.42
C VAL A 245 11.32 0.25 -12.74
N HIS A 246 12.15 -0.57 -12.07
CA HIS A 246 13.59 -0.60 -12.31
C HIS A 246 13.91 -0.99 -13.77
N LEU A 247 13.32 -2.06 -14.28
CA LEU A 247 13.55 -2.51 -15.65
C LEU A 247 13.13 -1.46 -16.68
N VAL A 248 11.95 -0.83 -16.51
CA VAL A 248 11.48 0.21 -17.44
C VAL A 248 12.37 1.46 -17.35
N ALA A 249 12.80 1.87 -16.15
CA ALA A 249 13.74 2.98 -15.97
C ALA A 249 15.07 2.71 -16.72
N LYS A 250 15.56 1.47 -16.66
CA LYS A 250 16.76 1.06 -17.41
C LYS A 250 16.53 0.98 -18.92
N LEU A 251 15.35 0.57 -19.38
CA LEU A 251 15.01 0.58 -20.80
C LEU A 251 14.95 2.01 -21.36
N ILE A 252 14.42 2.96 -20.58
CA ILE A 252 14.42 4.40 -20.94
C ILE A 252 15.86 4.93 -21.01
N GLU A 253 16.67 4.64 -19.99
CA GLU A 253 18.08 5.07 -19.93
C GLU A 253 18.89 4.61 -21.13
N ASN A 254 18.60 3.43 -21.67
CA ASN A 254 19.28 2.85 -22.82
C ASN A 254 18.59 3.19 -24.18
N GLY A 255 17.57 4.06 -24.19
CA GLY A 255 16.87 4.45 -25.41
C GLY A 255 16.08 3.33 -26.10
N ILE A 256 15.71 2.29 -25.33
CA ILE A 256 14.90 1.16 -25.83
C ILE A 256 13.41 1.44 -25.67
N VAL A 257 13.06 2.26 -24.70
CA VAL A 257 11.72 2.84 -24.50
C VAL A 257 11.87 4.35 -24.63
N ASP A 258 11.06 4.96 -25.47
CA ASP A 258 11.03 6.42 -25.65
C ASP A 258 10.17 7.14 -24.59
N GLU A 259 10.13 8.48 -24.66
CA GLU A 259 9.35 9.31 -23.74
C GLU A 259 7.85 8.99 -23.80
N THR A 260 7.32 8.57 -24.93
CA THR A 260 5.91 8.19 -25.08
C THR A 260 5.61 6.79 -24.56
N GLY A 261 6.64 6.07 -24.11
CA GLY A 261 6.54 4.70 -23.62
C GLY A 261 6.49 3.64 -24.72
N LEU A 262 6.90 3.96 -25.93
CA LEU A 262 6.99 2.96 -27.02
C LEU A 262 8.30 2.19 -26.93
N LEU A 263 8.20 0.87 -27.00
CA LEU A 263 9.35 -0.01 -27.22
C LEU A 263 9.92 0.21 -28.63
N ALA A 264 11.24 0.15 -28.74
CA ALA A 264 11.92 0.15 -30.03
C ALA A 264 11.29 -0.88 -30.98
N GLU A 265 11.17 -0.54 -32.26
CA GLU A 265 10.41 -1.26 -33.30
C GLU A 265 10.68 -2.77 -33.28
N LYS A 266 11.96 -3.17 -33.16
CA LYS A 266 12.37 -4.60 -33.13
C LYS A 266 11.80 -5.40 -31.96
N TYR A 267 11.35 -4.72 -30.87
CA TYR A 267 10.80 -5.35 -29.66
C TYR A 267 9.28 -5.10 -29.51
N PHE A 268 8.69 -4.28 -30.36
CA PHE A 268 7.31 -3.83 -30.21
C PHE A 268 6.30 -5.00 -30.17
N THR A 269 6.47 -5.98 -31.04
CA THR A 269 5.54 -7.14 -31.14
C THR A 269 5.89 -8.26 -30.18
N SER A 270 7.18 -8.59 -30.05
CA SER A 270 7.63 -9.77 -29.29
C SER A 270 7.90 -9.47 -27.81
N GLY A 271 8.12 -8.21 -27.45
CA GLY A 271 8.71 -7.81 -26.20
C GLY A 271 10.23 -8.00 -26.18
N ILE A 272 10.84 -7.68 -25.05
CA ILE A 272 12.29 -7.81 -24.80
C ILE A 272 12.52 -8.67 -23.58
N ASP A 273 13.45 -9.62 -23.66
CA ASP A 273 13.87 -10.48 -22.54
C ASP A 273 15.02 -9.84 -21.77
N ILE A 274 14.79 -9.53 -20.49
CA ILE A 274 15.77 -8.95 -19.57
C ILE A 274 15.82 -9.76 -18.27
N GLY A 275 16.97 -10.40 -18.03
CA GLY A 275 17.18 -11.16 -16.79
C GLY A 275 16.14 -12.26 -16.54
N GLY A 276 15.67 -12.91 -17.62
CA GLY A 276 14.64 -13.95 -17.59
C GLY A 276 13.20 -13.41 -17.44
N VAL A 277 13.01 -12.10 -17.61
CA VAL A 277 11.68 -11.47 -17.60
C VAL A 277 11.41 -10.89 -18.97
N ARG A 278 10.25 -11.24 -19.57
CA ARG A 278 9.81 -10.66 -20.83
C ARG A 278 8.97 -9.43 -20.60
N ILE A 279 9.52 -8.25 -20.93
CA ILE A 279 8.81 -6.98 -20.89
C ILE A 279 8.15 -6.75 -22.25
N LYS A 280 6.84 -6.53 -22.23
CA LYS A 280 6.02 -6.23 -23.42
C LYS A 280 5.49 -4.82 -23.34
N GLN A 281 5.00 -4.31 -24.49
CA GLN A 281 4.37 -3.00 -24.59
C GLN A 281 3.21 -2.81 -23.59
N GLU A 282 2.41 -3.85 -23.37
CA GLU A 282 1.31 -3.83 -22.40
C GLU A 282 1.77 -3.56 -20.96
N HIS A 283 2.92 -4.10 -20.55
CA HIS A 283 3.48 -3.88 -19.21
C HIS A 283 3.90 -2.42 -19.02
N ILE A 284 4.48 -1.82 -20.07
CA ILE A 284 4.89 -0.40 -20.06
C ILE A 284 3.64 0.49 -19.98
N ARG A 285 2.58 0.18 -20.75
CA ARG A 285 1.32 0.95 -20.73
C ARG A 285 0.64 0.87 -19.35
N ASN A 286 0.60 -0.31 -18.75
CA ASN A 286 0.06 -0.46 -17.39
C ASN A 286 0.86 0.37 -16.37
N LEU A 287 2.20 0.37 -16.48
CA LEU A 287 3.04 1.19 -15.62
C LEU A 287 2.81 2.68 -15.84
N GLN A 288 2.68 3.14 -17.11
CA GLN A 288 2.37 4.53 -17.44
C GLN A 288 1.05 4.98 -16.81
N THR A 289 0.02 4.15 -16.91
CA THR A 289 -1.30 4.44 -16.31
C THR A 289 -1.20 4.58 -14.78
N ALA A 290 -0.54 3.62 -14.12
CA ALA A 290 -0.39 3.63 -12.67
C ALA A 290 0.45 4.81 -12.17
N LYS A 291 1.61 5.07 -12.81
CA LYS A 291 2.47 6.19 -12.41
C LYS A 291 1.80 7.54 -12.68
N ALA A 292 1.02 7.66 -13.76
CA ALA A 292 0.28 8.88 -14.06
C ALA A 292 -0.77 9.17 -12.98
N ALA A 293 -1.48 8.14 -12.50
CA ALA A 293 -2.46 8.27 -11.43
C ALA A 293 -1.82 8.82 -10.14
N ILE A 294 -0.68 8.26 -9.74
CA ILE A 294 0.05 8.70 -8.53
C ILE A 294 0.64 10.11 -8.72
N ALA A 295 1.33 10.37 -9.83
CA ALA A 295 1.92 11.68 -10.10
C ALA A 295 0.86 12.79 -10.14
N THR A 296 -0.30 12.51 -10.74
CA THR A 296 -1.43 13.46 -10.80
C THR A 296 -2.01 13.70 -9.39
N GLY A 297 -2.12 12.67 -8.56
CA GLY A 297 -2.56 12.82 -7.17
C GLY A 297 -1.58 13.66 -6.34
N ILE A 298 -0.27 13.46 -6.50
CA ILE A 298 0.76 14.28 -5.84
C ILE A 298 0.63 15.76 -6.27
N MET A 299 0.50 16.02 -7.58
CA MET A 299 0.31 17.37 -8.11
C MET A 299 -0.94 18.03 -7.53
N TYR A 300 -2.05 17.30 -7.51
CA TYR A 300 -3.31 17.77 -6.95
C TYR A 300 -3.17 18.18 -5.47
N LEU A 301 -2.57 17.32 -4.63
CA LEU A 301 -2.39 17.63 -3.22
C LEU A 301 -1.49 18.85 -3.00
N LEU A 302 -0.41 18.97 -3.76
CA LEU A 302 0.49 20.12 -3.70
C LEU A 302 -0.23 21.42 -4.10
N GLN A 303 -1.03 21.39 -5.16
CA GLN A 303 -1.79 22.53 -5.64
C GLN A 303 -2.89 22.94 -4.63
N GLU A 304 -3.70 22.00 -4.18
CA GLU A 304 -4.79 22.25 -3.23
C GLU A 304 -4.30 22.78 -1.88
N SER A 305 -3.14 22.31 -1.41
CA SER A 305 -2.55 22.77 -0.17
C SER A 305 -1.76 24.09 -0.31
N GLY A 306 -1.44 24.53 -1.53
CA GLY A 306 -0.51 25.62 -1.79
C GLY A 306 0.94 25.34 -1.34
N VAL A 307 1.27 24.05 -1.14
CA VAL A 307 2.60 23.60 -0.70
C VAL A 307 3.46 23.33 -1.93
N SER A 308 4.63 23.94 -2.00
CA SER A 308 5.61 23.61 -3.03
C SER A 308 6.37 22.33 -2.68
N THR A 309 6.87 21.60 -3.69
CA THR A 309 7.70 20.38 -3.52
C THR A 309 8.91 20.61 -2.61
N LYS A 310 9.45 21.83 -2.59
CA LYS A 310 10.60 22.21 -1.74
C LYS A 310 10.26 22.21 -0.25
N ARG A 311 9.01 22.53 0.10
CA ARG A 311 8.53 22.59 1.48
C ARG A 311 8.18 21.22 2.05
N VAL A 312 8.05 20.20 1.22
CA VAL A 312 7.88 18.82 1.68
C VAL A 312 9.21 18.33 2.24
N ASN A 313 9.23 17.97 3.53
CA ASN A 313 10.42 17.54 4.25
C ASN A 313 10.70 16.05 4.05
N LYS A 314 9.65 15.22 4.07
CA LYS A 314 9.74 13.76 3.92
C LYS A 314 8.64 13.24 3.02
N VAL A 315 8.97 12.20 2.26
CA VAL A 315 8.03 11.44 1.42
C VAL A 315 8.07 9.99 1.89
N TYR A 316 7.04 9.56 2.59
CA TYR A 316 6.92 8.20 3.07
C TYR A 316 6.27 7.33 2.00
N LEU A 317 6.97 6.30 1.55
CA LEU A 317 6.43 5.28 0.67
C LEU A 317 6.03 4.06 1.49
N ALA A 318 4.73 3.85 1.62
CA ALA A 318 4.15 2.71 2.31
C ALA A 318 3.78 1.58 1.35
N GLY A 319 3.43 0.43 1.93
CA GLY A 319 3.12 -0.79 1.20
C GLY A 319 4.36 -1.59 0.81
N GLY A 320 4.15 -2.86 0.45
CA GLY A 320 5.24 -3.78 0.08
C GLY A 320 6.06 -3.32 -1.13
N PHE A 321 5.41 -2.61 -2.07
CA PHE A 321 6.06 -2.03 -3.23
C PHE A 321 7.06 -0.91 -2.85
N GLY A 322 6.68 -0.02 -1.92
CA GLY A 322 7.51 1.12 -1.51
C GLY A 322 8.86 0.71 -0.92
N TYR A 323 8.96 -0.50 -0.38
CA TYR A 323 10.20 -0.99 0.21
C TYR A 323 11.32 -1.24 -0.81
N PHE A 324 10.97 -1.78 -1.98
CA PHE A 324 11.95 -2.14 -3.01
C PHE A 324 12.12 -1.06 -4.07
N LEU A 325 11.28 -0.03 -4.05
CA LEU A 325 11.32 1.06 -5.02
C LEU A 325 12.58 1.90 -4.82
N GLN A 326 13.42 1.95 -5.85
CA GLN A 326 14.58 2.84 -5.85
C GLN A 326 14.14 4.27 -6.21
N GLU A 327 14.56 5.24 -5.40
CA GLU A 327 14.22 6.65 -5.55
C GLU A 327 14.53 7.19 -6.95
N GLU A 328 15.72 6.87 -7.47
CA GLU A 328 16.16 7.33 -8.80
C GLU A 328 15.30 6.75 -9.93
N ASP A 329 14.91 5.49 -9.83
CA ASP A 329 14.04 4.85 -10.83
C ASP A 329 12.63 5.45 -10.80
N ALA A 330 12.09 5.71 -9.59
CA ALA A 330 10.80 6.38 -9.42
C ALA A 330 10.78 7.79 -10.04
N MET A 331 11.87 8.55 -9.88
CA MET A 331 12.01 9.87 -10.48
C MET A 331 12.22 9.80 -11.99
N ARG A 332 12.99 8.80 -12.47
CA ARG A 332 13.25 8.60 -13.90
C ARG A 332 11.99 8.32 -14.68
N ILE A 333 11.09 7.49 -14.14
CA ILE A 333 9.80 7.21 -14.79
C ILE A 333 8.75 8.31 -14.55
N GLY A 334 9.03 9.31 -13.71
CA GLY A 334 8.09 10.38 -13.35
C GLY A 334 6.96 9.94 -12.40
N LEU A 335 7.19 8.89 -11.61
CA LEU A 335 6.30 8.52 -10.50
C LEU A 335 6.39 9.53 -9.36
N LEU A 336 7.62 10.01 -9.07
CA LEU A 336 7.89 11.02 -8.07
C LEU A 336 8.58 12.26 -8.70
N PRO A 337 8.25 13.47 -8.24
CA PRO A 337 8.98 14.68 -8.59
C PRO A 337 10.47 14.60 -8.26
N LYS A 338 11.34 15.13 -9.12
CA LYS A 338 12.81 15.14 -8.92
C LYS A 338 13.22 15.92 -7.65
N GLU A 339 12.40 16.89 -7.22
CA GLU A 339 12.60 17.70 -6.02
C GLU A 339 12.45 16.91 -4.71
N PHE A 340 11.94 15.70 -4.77
CA PHE A 340 11.85 14.79 -3.61
C PHE A 340 13.13 14.00 -3.37
N ARG A 341 14.16 14.17 -4.21
CA ARG A 341 15.46 13.51 -4.04
C ARG A 341 16.05 13.73 -2.66
N GLY A 342 16.42 12.62 -2.01
CA GLY A 342 16.96 12.61 -0.65
C GLY A 342 15.91 12.83 0.46
N LYS A 343 14.62 12.87 0.11
CA LYS A 343 13.51 13.00 1.07
C LYS A 343 12.67 11.74 1.20
N VAL A 344 12.89 10.77 0.31
CA VAL A 344 12.09 9.53 0.25
C VAL A 344 12.51 8.59 1.39
N VAL A 345 11.51 8.10 2.11
CA VAL A 345 11.66 7.16 3.22
C VAL A 345 10.79 5.94 2.93
N SER A 346 11.41 4.76 2.83
CA SER A 346 10.65 3.53 2.76
C SER A 346 10.02 3.25 4.13
N ALA A 347 8.69 3.25 4.18
CA ALA A 347 7.92 3.14 5.42
C ALA A 347 7.43 1.71 5.72
N GLY A 348 7.52 0.81 4.72
CA GLY A 348 7.05 -0.57 4.88
C GLY A 348 5.55 -0.66 5.12
N ASN A 349 5.10 -1.61 5.93
CA ASN A 349 3.68 -1.77 6.27
C ASN A 349 3.28 -0.75 7.36
N THR A 350 2.81 0.42 6.90
CA THR A 350 2.37 1.50 7.80
C THR A 350 1.06 1.19 8.50
N ALA A 351 0.23 0.29 7.96
CA ALA A 351 -1.00 -0.16 8.58
C ALA A 351 -0.69 -0.91 9.89
N LEU A 352 0.25 -1.87 9.87
CA LEU A 352 0.71 -2.56 11.08
C LEU A 352 1.44 -1.61 12.04
N ALA A 353 2.35 -0.77 11.53
CA ALA A 353 3.08 0.17 12.37
C ALA A 353 2.16 1.18 13.08
N GLY A 354 1.13 1.67 12.37
CA GLY A 354 0.13 2.56 12.95
C GLY A 354 -0.83 1.86 13.90
N ALA A 355 -1.19 0.60 13.62
CA ALA A 355 -1.96 -0.22 14.56
C ALA A 355 -1.17 -0.47 15.85
N TYR A 356 0.17 -0.64 15.77
CA TYR A 356 1.05 -0.69 16.93
C TYR A 356 0.98 0.61 17.75
N THR A 357 1.12 1.75 17.07
CA THR A 357 1.03 3.07 17.71
C THR A 357 -0.34 3.25 18.37
N TYR A 358 -1.43 2.96 17.65
CA TYR A 358 -2.81 3.07 18.14
C TYR A 358 -3.06 2.20 19.38
N GLY A 359 -2.59 0.95 19.37
CA GLY A 359 -2.72 0.03 20.50
C GLY A 359 -2.08 0.56 21.78
N ARG A 360 -1.09 1.42 21.66
CA ARG A 360 -0.33 2.02 22.80
C ARG A 360 -0.76 3.44 23.18
N LEU A 361 -1.67 4.05 22.43
CA LEU A 361 -2.22 5.36 22.80
C LEU A 361 -2.99 5.24 24.12
N LYS A 362 -2.73 6.17 25.04
CA LYS A 362 -3.47 6.31 26.30
C LYS A 362 -4.86 6.89 26.07
N ASP A 363 -4.96 7.83 25.14
CA ASP A 363 -6.19 8.53 24.78
C ASP A 363 -6.41 8.42 23.26
N ARG A 364 -7.05 7.31 22.86
CA ARG A 364 -7.33 7.01 21.44
C ARG A 364 -8.40 7.92 20.87
N GLU A 365 -9.39 8.29 21.70
CA GLU A 365 -10.52 9.12 21.28
C GLU A 365 -10.04 10.50 20.88
N THR A 366 -9.30 11.19 21.76
CA THR A 366 -8.74 12.52 21.48
C THR A 366 -7.85 12.53 20.23
N VAL A 367 -6.99 11.51 20.04
CA VAL A 367 -6.13 11.42 18.85
C VAL A 367 -6.95 11.19 17.59
N THR A 368 -7.98 10.33 17.65
CA THR A 368 -8.88 10.07 16.53
C THR A 368 -9.64 11.32 16.12
N ASP A 369 -10.24 12.02 17.07
CA ASP A 369 -11.00 13.25 16.82
C ASP A 369 -10.13 14.34 16.24
N LYS A 370 -8.92 14.53 16.79
CA LYS A 370 -7.95 15.48 16.25
C LYS A 370 -7.59 15.15 14.81
N LEU A 371 -7.28 13.90 14.50
CA LEU A 371 -6.92 13.49 13.13
C LEU A 371 -8.07 13.71 12.15
N ARG A 372 -9.30 13.37 12.51
CA ARG A 372 -10.46 13.59 11.66
C ARG A 372 -10.76 15.06 11.41
N GLN A 373 -10.51 15.92 12.39
CA GLN A 373 -10.64 17.37 12.22
C GLN A 373 -9.52 17.96 11.36
N THR A 374 -8.33 17.37 11.42
CA THR A 374 -7.14 17.87 10.72
C THR A 374 -7.09 17.41 9.27
N VAL A 375 -7.53 16.17 8.97
CA VAL A 375 -7.46 15.58 7.63
C VAL A 375 -8.67 16.00 6.80
N GLN A 376 -8.42 16.77 5.75
CA GLN A 376 -9.42 17.14 4.75
C GLN A 376 -9.37 16.19 3.57
N ILE A 377 -10.47 15.46 3.36
CA ILE A 377 -10.56 14.50 2.27
C ILE A 377 -10.98 15.23 1.00
N ARG A 378 -10.31 14.92 -0.10
CA ARG A 378 -10.54 15.49 -1.41
C ARG A 378 -10.83 14.40 -2.43
N ASN A 379 -11.80 14.66 -3.29
CA ASN A 379 -12.10 13.76 -4.40
C ASN A 379 -11.31 14.18 -5.64
N LEU A 380 -10.24 13.46 -5.93
CA LEU A 380 -9.38 13.71 -7.08
C LEU A 380 -10.13 13.67 -8.42
N ALA A 381 -11.16 12.82 -8.54
CA ALA A 381 -11.97 12.71 -9.77
C ALA A 381 -12.82 13.95 -10.07
N GLN A 382 -13.03 14.82 -9.09
CA GLN A 382 -13.74 16.09 -9.25
C GLN A 382 -12.82 17.26 -9.63
N TRP A 383 -11.52 17.03 -9.67
CA TRP A 383 -10.57 18.07 -10.08
C TRP A 383 -10.71 18.35 -11.58
N GLU A 384 -11.05 19.60 -11.94
CA GLU A 384 -11.30 20.03 -13.32
C GLU A 384 -10.14 19.69 -14.28
N HIS A 385 -8.91 19.79 -13.79
CA HIS A 385 -7.68 19.54 -14.58
C HIS A 385 -7.20 18.08 -14.52
N PHE A 386 -7.94 17.16 -13.88
CA PHE A 386 -7.51 15.78 -13.69
C PHE A 386 -7.10 15.11 -15.01
N ASN A 387 -7.96 15.12 -16.01
CA ASN A 387 -7.72 14.43 -17.28
C ASN A 387 -6.51 15.00 -18.02
N GLU A 388 -6.35 16.32 -18.01
CA GLU A 388 -5.22 16.98 -18.66
C GLU A 388 -3.88 16.54 -18.02
N HIS A 389 -3.77 16.65 -16.71
CA HIS A 389 -2.57 16.27 -15.99
C HIS A 389 -2.33 14.76 -16.02
N PHE A 390 -3.38 13.95 -15.96
CA PHE A 390 -3.25 12.50 -16.07
C PHE A 390 -2.62 12.09 -17.41
N ILE A 391 -3.10 12.67 -18.52
CA ILE A 391 -2.56 12.40 -19.86
C ILE A 391 -1.11 12.89 -19.96
N GLN A 392 -0.81 14.10 -19.48
CA GLN A 392 0.56 14.64 -19.47
C GLN A 392 1.51 13.77 -18.65
N ASN A 393 1.02 13.25 -17.51
CA ASN A 393 1.80 12.38 -16.66
C ASN A 393 1.93 10.94 -17.20
N MET A 394 1.30 10.56 -18.30
CA MET A 394 1.55 9.25 -18.93
C MET A 394 2.92 9.19 -19.58
N ASP A 395 3.40 10.27 -20.17
CA ASP A 395 4.71 10.31 -20.78
C ASP A 395 5.82 10.21 -19.71
N PHE A 396 6.94 9.59 -20.09
CA PHE A 396 8.12 9.57 -19.24
C PHE A 396 8.86 10.91 -19.35
N PRO A 397 9.46 11.40 -18.25
CA PRO A 397 10.22 12.64 -18.29
C PRO A 397 11.38 12.58 -19.29
N ASN A 398 11.55 13.64 -20.07
CA ASN A 398 12.76 13.81 -20.87
C ASN A 398 13.99 13.92 -19.97
N ASN A 399 15.07 13.21 -20.33
CA ASN A 399 16.34 13.19 -19.57
C ASN A 399 17.07 14.53 -19.64
#